data_c980660714df6e15156d330a617f1fd2
#
_entry.id   c980660714df6e15156d330a617f1fd2
#
_cell.length_a   1.000
_cell.length_b   1.000
_cell.length_c   1.000
_cell.angle_alpha   90.00
_cell.angle_beta   90.00
_cell.angle_gamma   90.00
#
_symmetry.space_group_name_H-M   'P 1'
#
loop_
_entity.id
_entity.type
_entity.pdbx_description
1 polymer ?
#
loop_
_entity_poly.entity_id
_entity_poly.type
_entity_poly.pdbx_seq_one_letter_code
_entity_poly.pdbx_strand_id
1 'polypeptide(L)'
;MIRKATEKDLSRIAEILVFVKRMKYRSIFQDDFYSFNILQVLPVAKKYADSDILDHMLVYDDGIVKGLIHIEGNEIAELYVDCFFQNKGIGSALIEYAKEHYPVTFLWAIEKNTDSIRFYEAHGFHLTDTKKLQEGTTEYLVMMQR
;
A
#
# COMPACT_ATOMS: atom_id res chain seq x y z
N MET A 1 17.19 -1.51 3.63
CA MET A 1 17.50 -1.68 2.19
C MET A 1 16.25 -2.03 1.41
N ILE A 2 16.09 -1.42 0.25
CA ILE A 2 14.95 -1.70 -0.64
C ILE A 2 15.39 -2.69 -1.70
N ARG A 3 14.65 -3.75 -1.88
CA ARG A 3 14.92 -4.82 -2.84
C ARG A 3 13.63 -5.39 -3.42
N LYS A 4 13.74 -6.13 -4.51
CA LYS A 4 12.58 -6.85 -5.06
C LYS A 4 12.07 -7.89 -4.08
N ALA A 5 10.75 -8.04 -4.02
CA ALA A 5 10.11 -9.07 -3.24
C ALA A 5 10.34 -10.45 -3.88
N THR A 6 10.38 -11.48 -3.06
CA THR A 6 10.48 -12.88 -3.47
C THR A 6 9.38 -13.70 -2.83
N GLU A 7 9.22 -14.93 -3.27
CA GLU A 7 8.24 -15.87 -2.68
C GLU A 7 8.42 -16.05 -1.17
N LYS A 8 9.65 -15.92 -0.68
CA LYS A 8 9.94 -16.03 0.76
C LYS A 8 9.34 -14.90 1.57
N ASP A 9 9.00 -13.79 0.93
CA ASP A 9 8.43 -12.61 1.59
C ASP A 9 6.89 -12.64 1.67
N LEU A 10 6.24 -13.59 1.00
CA LEU A 10 4.78 -13.60 0.82
C LEU A 10 4.00 -13.55 2.13
N SER A 11 4.37 -14.37 3.10
CA SER A 11 3.66 -14.39 4.39
C SER A 11 3.82 -13.06 5.12
N ARG A 12 5.00 -12.48 5.07
CA ARG A 12 5.26 -11.19 5.72
C ARG A 12 4.56 -10.04 5.01
N ILE A 13 4.56 -10.04 3.67
CA ILE A 13 3.81 -9.06 2.86
C ILE A 13 2.33 -9.12 3.21
N ALA A 14 1.74 -10.32 3.23
CA ALA A 14 0.34 -10.50 3.57
C ALA A 14 0.02 -10.05 4.99
N GLU A 15 0.90 -10.35 5.94
CA GLU A 15 0.76 -9.92 7.33
C GLU A 15 0.73 -8.39 7.44
N ILE A 16 1.70 -7.71 6.84
CA ILE A 16 1.78 -6.25 6.86
C ILE A 16 0.51 -5.65 6.26
N LEU A 17 0.11 -6.12 5.08
CA LEU A 17 -1.04 -5.59 4.37
C LEU A 17 -2.33 -5.76 5.16
N VAL A 18 -2.59 -6.95 5.67
CA VAL A 18 -3.81 -7.26 6.41
C VAL A 18 -3.88 -6.46 7.71
N PHE A 19 -2.79 -6.43 8.49
CA PHE A 19 -2.80 -5.74 9.78
C PHE A 19 -2.87 -4.22 9.62
N VAL A 20 -2.16 -3.64 8.65
CA VAL A 20 -2.27 -2.20 8.38
C VAL A 20 -3.70 -1.83 7.96
N LYS A 21 -4.31 -2.62 7.08
CA LYS A 21 -5.69 -2.38 6.64
C LYS A 21 -6.67 -2.49 7.81
N ARG A 22 -6.52 -3.50 8.68
CA ARG A 22 -7.37 -3.61 9.88
C ARG A 22 -7.22 -2.41 10.80
N MET A 23 -5.99 -1.98 11.05
CA MET A 23 -5.73 -0.87 11.97
C MET A 23 -6.20 0.47 11.44
N LYS A 24 -6.05 0.73 10.13
CA LYS A 24 -6.33 2.04 9.54
C LYS A 24 -7.72 2.14 8.92
N TYR A 25 -8.22 1.07 8.31
CA TYR A 25 -9.41 1.13 7.48
C TYR A 25 -10.67 0.63 8.17
N ARG A 26 -10.55 -0.07 9.29
CA ARG A 26 -11.72 -0.55 10.03
C ARG A 26 -12.65 0.61 10.43
N SER A 27 -12.10 1.69 10.94
CA SER A 27 -12.87 2.87 11.32
C SER A 27 -13.46 3.61 10.13
N ILE A 28 -12.80 3.56 8.97
CA ILE A 28 -13.25 4.22 7.74
C ILE A 28 -14.39 3.43 7.10
N PHE A 29 -14.20 2.13 6.86
CA PHE A 29 -15.18 1.28 6.20
C PHE A 29 -16.33 0.89 7.12
N GLN A 30 -16.09 0.81 8.44
CA GLN A 30 -17.07 0.39 9.45
C GLN A 30 -17.75 -0.94 9.11
N ASP A 31 -16.98 -1.87 8.55
CA ASP A 31 -17.43 -3.17 8.07
C ASP A 31 -16.50 -4.26 8.62
N ASP A 32 -16.90 -4.86 9.75
CA ASP A 32 -16.12 -5.91 10.40
C ASP A 32 -16.06 -7.19 9.57
N PHE A 33 -17.09 -7.46 8.76
CA PHE A 33 -17.06 -8.61 7.86
C PHE A 33 -15.92 -8.45 6.84
N TYR A 34 -15.78 -7.26 6.24
CA TYR A 34 -14.68 -6.95 5.34
C TYR A 34 -13.34 -7.09 6.07
N SER A 35 -13.19 -6.44 7.23
CA SER A 35 -11.91 -6.39 7.95
C SER A 35 -11.44 -7.75 8.49
N PHE A 36 -12.36 -8.62 8.90
CA PHE A 36 -12.01 -9.85 9.61
C PHE A 36 -12.38 -11.14 8.89
N ASN A 37 -13.22 -11.10 7.85
CA ASN A 37 -13.59 -12.29 7.08
C ASN A 37 -13.04 -12.25 5.65
N ILE A 38 -13.07 -11.08 4.99
CA ILE A 38 -12.53 -10.93 3.62
C ILE A 38 -11.02 -10.74 3.69
N LEU A 39 -10.54 -9.82 4.53
CA LEU A 39 -9.10 -9.58 4.73
C LEU A 39 -8.52 -10.63 5.67
N GLN A 40 -7.90 -11.65 5.12
CA GLN A 40 -7.19 -12.68 5.88
C GLN A 40 -5.81 -12.95 5.28
N VAL A 41 -4.85 -13.32 6.14
CA VAL A 41 -3.45 -13.46 5.74
C VAL A 41 -3.24 -14.52 4.66
N LEU A 42 -3.81 -15.71 4.82
CA LEU A 42 -3.62 -16.80 3.85
C LEU A 42 -4.19 -16.50 2.47
N PRO A 43 -5.45 -16.01 2.33
CA PRO A 43 -5.98 -15.61 1.03
C PRO A 43 -5.19 -14.49 0.38
N VAL A 44 -4.72 -13.51 1.15
CA VAL A 44 -3.89 -12.42 0.63
C VAL A 44 -2.54 -12.95 0.16
N ALA A 45 -1.86 -13.79 0.94
CA ALA A 45 -0.60 -14.40 0.53
C ALA A 45 -0.76 -15.20 -0.76
N LYS A 46 -1.85 -15.93 -0.90
CA LYS A 46 -2.14 -16.70 -2.11
C LYS A 46 -2.35 -15.80 -3.32
N LYS A 47 -3.02 -14.67 -3.16
CA LYS A 47 -3.22 -13.68 -4.22
C LYS A 47 -1.88 -13.10 -4.69
N TYR A 48 -1.00 -12.74 -3.77
CA TYR A 48 0.29 -12.13 -4.10
C TYR A 48 1.33 -13.14 -4.57
N ALA A 49 1.06 -14.45 -4.47
CA ALA A 49 1.92 -15.47 -5.06
C ALA A 49 1.90 -15.46 -6.59
N ASP A 50 0.89 -14.80 -7.21
CA ASP A 50 0.87 -14.58 -8.66
C ASP A 50 2.10 -13.77 -9.06
N SER A 51 2.90 -14.31 -10.00
CA SER A 51 4.13 -13.66 -10.46
C SER A 51 3.87 -12.29 -11.08
N ASP A 52 2.72 -12.10 -11.74
CA ASP A 52 2.35 -10.80 -12.32
C ASP A 52 2.17 -9.72 -11.25
N ILE A 53 1.92 -10.11 -10.02
CA ILE A 53 1.82 -9.18 -8.89
C ILE A 53 3.15 -9.09 -8.16
N LEU A 54 3.72 -10.23 -7.76
CA LEU A 54 4.93 -10.30 -6.96
C LEU A 54 6.14 -9.64 -7.62
N ASP A 55 6.29 -9.82 -8.93
CA ASP A 55 7.40 -9.24 -9.70
C ASP A 55 7.38 -7.70 -9.74
N HIS A 56 6.24 -7.09 -9.41
CA HIS A 56 6.08 -5.64 -9.36
C HIS A 56 6.15 -5.06 -7.94
N MET A 57 6.61 -5.85 -6.99
CA MET A 57 6.69 -5.43 -5.58
C MET A 57 8.12 -5.26 -5.12
N LEU A 58 8.33 -4.22 -4.31
CA LEU A 58 9.58 -3.98 -3.59
C LEU A 58 9.29 -4.03 -2.09
N VAL A 59 10.28 -4.47 -1.33
CA VAL A 59 10.20 -4.51 0.13
C VAL A 59 11.34 -3.72 0.75
N TYR A 60 11.07 -3.14 1.92
CA TYR A 60 12.10 -2.54 2.76
C TYR A 60 12.54 -3.59 3.78
N ASP A 61 13.78 -4.02 3.69
CA ASP A 61 14.37 -5.09 4.49
C ASP A 61 15.64 -4.61 5.19
N ASP A 62 15.64 -4.61 6.50
CA ASP A 62 16.82 -4.32 7.32
C ASP A 62 17.09 -5.45 8.34
N GLY A 63 16.91 -6.69 7.92
CA GLY A 63 16.94 -7.88 8.75
C GLY A 63 15.58 -8.55 8.85
N ILE A 64 14.53 -7.75 8.89
CA ILE A 64 13.14 -8.17 8.67
C ILE A 64 12.48 -7.21 7.68
N VAL A 65 11.48 -7.70 6.96
CA VAL A 65 10.70 -6.86 6.05
C VAL A 65 9.75 -5.99 6.89
N LYS A 66 9.85 -4.67 6.72
CA LYS A 66 9.08 -3.67 7.50
C LYS A 66 8.10 -2.87 6.68
N GLY A 67 8.19 -2.94 5.36
CA GLY A 67 7.29 -2.22 4.47
C GLY A 67 7.37 -2.76 3.06
N LEU A 68 6.40 -2.35 2.23
CA LEU A 68 6.31 -2.78 0.84
C LEU A 68 5.73 -1.67 -0.03
N ILE A 69 6.08 -1.70 -1.31
CA ILE A 69 5.45 -0.88 -2.34
C ILE A 69 5.19 -1.73 -3.58
N HIS A 70 4.00 -1.58 -4.14
CA HIS A 70 3.57 -2.27 -5.35
C HIS A 70 3.40 -1.24 -6.46
N ILE A 71 4.10 -1.45 -7.58
CA ILE A 71 4.12 -0.52 -8.71
C ILE A 71 3.60 -1.25 -9.94
N GLU A 72 2.57 -0.69 -10.58
CA GLU A 72 2.02 -1.17 -11.83
C GLU A 72 2.13 -0.08 -12.90
N GLY A 73 3.10 -0.24 -13.82
CA GLY A 73 3.36 0.77 -14.84
C GLY A 73 3.77 2.10 -14.22
N ASN A 74 2.91 3.11 -14.35
CA ASN A 74 3.14 4.44 -13.77
C ASN A 74 2.29 4.69 -12.51
N GLU A 75 1.62 3.66 -12.00
CA GLU A 75 0.81 3.75 -10.78
C GLU A 75 1.54 3.18 -9.57
N ILE A 76 1.48 3.88 -8.45
CA ILE A 76 1.75 3.26 -7.14
C ILE A 76 0.44 2.62 -6.69
N ALA A 77 0.36 1.30 -6.84
CA ALA A 77 -0.86 0.55 -6.52
C ALA A 77 -1.05 0.38 -5.01
N GLU A 78 0.05 0.17 -4.28
CA GLU A 78 0.00 -0.03 -2.84
C GLU A 78 1.31 0.44 -2.19
N LEU A 79 1.20 0.97 -0.97
CA LEU A 79 2.35 1.33 -0.12
C LEU A 79 1.93 1.12 1.33
N TYR A 80 2.60 0.20 2.01
CA TYR A 80 2.30 -0.12 3.40
C TYR A 80 3.57 -0.25 4.23
N VAL A 81 3.51 0.24 5.46
CA VAL A 81 4.54 0.07 6.48
C VAL A 81 3.92 -0.63 7.68
N ASP A 82 4.61 -1.64 8.20
CA ASP A 82 4.17 -2.36 9.40
C ASP A 82 3.87 -1.38 10.54
N CYS A 83 2.76 -1.62 11.25
CA CYS A 83 2.29 -0.72 12.30
C CYS A 83 3.31 -0.46 13.39
N PHE A 84 4.20 -1.42 13.67
CA PHE A 84 5.25 -1.28 14.68
C PHE A 84 6.45 -0.45 14.23
N PHE A 85 6.56 -0.17 12.94
CA PHE A 85 7.72 0.51 12.36
C PHE A 85 7.37 1.81 11.64
N GLN A 86 6.17 2.33 11.84
CA GLN A 86 5.74 3.59 11.25
C GLN A 86 6.45 4.80 11.90
N ASN A 87 6.44 5.92 11.20
CA ASN A 87 7.08 7.19 11.63
C ASN A 87 8.59 7.09 11.79
N LYS A 88 9.24 6.19 11.05
CA LYS A 88 10.71 6.00 11.04
C LYS A 88 11.32 6.24 9.65
N GLY A 89 10.55 6.83 8.73
CA GLY A 89 11.04 7.17 7.40
C GLY A 89 11.00 6.04 6.38
N ILE A 90 10.42 4.88 6.71
CA ILE A 90 10.37 3.73 5.80
C ILE A 90 9.46 4.02 4.59
N GLY A 91 8.26 4.57 4.85
CA GLY A 91 7.35 4.95 3.77
C GLY A 91 7.96 6.00 2.85
N SER A 92 8.64 6.98 3.41
CA SER A 92 9.36 8.01 2.64
C SER A 92 10.47 7.39 1.80
N ALA A 93 11.24 6.46 2.34
CA ALA A 93 12.30 5.77 1.60
C ALA A 93 11.71 4.99 0.41
N LEU A 94 10.61 4.28 0.62
CA LEU A 94 9.96 3.49 -0.43
C LEU A 94 9.42 4.37 -1.56
N ILE A 95 8.70 5.45 -1.23
CA ILE A 95 8.10 6.31 -2.25
C ILE A 95 9.16 7.11 -3.02
N GLU A 96 10.21 7.58 -2.36
CA GLU A 96 11.29 8.29 -3.03
C GLU A 96 12.10 7.35 -3.93
N TYR A 97 12.33 6.11 -3.50
CA TYR A 97 12.93 5.10 -4.34
C TYR A 97 12.10 4.83 -5.60
N ALA A 98 10.79 4.70 -5.45
CA ALA A 98 9.88 4.50 -6.58
C ALA A 98 9.92 5.68 -7.56
N LYS A 99 9.91 6.90 -7.06
CA LYS A 99 9.99 8.11 -7.90
C LYS A 99 11.31 8.18 -8.67
N GLU A 100 12.40 7.72 -8.08
CA GLU A 100 13.73 7.76 -8.69
C GLU A 100 13.94 6.67 -9.75
N HIS A 101 13.39 5.47 -9.52
CA HIS A 101 13.71 4.30 -10.35
C HIS A 101 12.57 3.86 -11.28
N TYR A 102 11.36 4.40 -11.12
CA TYR A 102 10.19 4.00 -11.88
C TYR A 102 9.42 5.23 -12.39
N PRO A 103 8.70 5.11 -13.52
CA PRO A 103 7.95 6.24 -14.09
C PRO A 103 6.61 6.45 -13.39
N VAL A 104 6.59 6.47 -12.06
CA VAL A 104 5.36 6.62 -11.29
C VAL A 104 4.85 8.05 -11.36
N THR A 105 3.57 8.22 -11.68
CA THR A 105 2.95 9.53 -11.86
C THR A 105 1.67 9.71 -11.07
N PHE A 106 1.03 8.63 -10.61
CA PHE A 106 -0.23 8.75 -9.90
C PHE A 106 -0.46 7.60 -8.92
N LEU A 107 -1.41 7.80 -8.05
CA LEU A 107 -1.93 6.80 -7.12
C LEU A 107 -3.38 7.10 -6.77
N TRP A 108 -4.03 6.12 -6.15
CA TRP A 108 -5.37 6.27 -5.59
C TRP A 108 -5.26 6.21 -4.07
N ALA A 109 -5.86 7.16 -3.38
CA ALA A 109 -5.93 7.20 -1.92
C ALA A 109 -7.39 7.20 -1.47
N ILE A 110 -7.67 6.57 -0.33
CA ILE A 110 -9.00 6.64 0.26
C ILE A 110 -9.26 8.09 0.69
N GLU A 111 -10.37 8.66 0.23
CA GLU A 111 -10.68 10.09 0.45
C GLU A 111 -10.66 10.46 1.93
N LYS A 112 -11.14 9.58 2.81
CA LYS A 112 -11.17 9.81 4.25
C LYS A 112 -9.84 9.56 4.97
N ASN A 113 -8.85 9.00 4.28
CA ASN A 113 -7.53 8.75 4.88
C ASN A 113 -6.65 9.99 4.73
N THR A 114 -6.94 10.99 5.56
CA THR A 114 -6.25 12.29 5.50
C THR A 114 -4.75 12.20 5.80
N ASP A 115 -4.34 11.27 6.64
CA ASP A 115 -2.92 11.07 6.98
C ASP A 115 -2.13 10.60 5.75
N SER A 116 -2.67 9.65 5.00
CA SER A 116 -2.05 9.17 3.77
C SER A 116 -2.01 10.27 2.70
N ILE A 117 -3.09 11.03 2.55
CA ILE A 117 -3.13 12.15 1.60
C ILE A 117 -2.04 13.16 1.93
N ARG A 118 -1.89 13.56 3.19
CA ARG A 118 -0.82 14.47 3.62
C ARG A 118 0.57 13.90 3.34
N PHE A 119 0.74 12.61 3.59
CA PHE A 119 2.00 11.92 3.30
C PHE A 119 2.35 12.02 1.80
N TYR A 120 1.39 11.72 0.92
CA TYR A 120 1.63 11.80 -0.52
C TYR A 120 1.83 13.24 -0.99
N GLU A 121 1.12 14.21 -0.42
CA GLU A 121 1.34 15.62 -0.71
C GLU A 121 2.77 16.05 -0.37
N ALA A 122 3.28 15.59 0.76
CA ALA A 122 4.67 15.86 1.17
C ALA A 122 5.70 15.27 0.18
N HIS A 123 5.30 14.29 -0.61
CA HIS A 123 6.16 13.65 -1.62
C HIS A 123 5.86 14.08 -3.05
N GLY A 124 5.16 15.19 -3.24
CA GLY A 124 4.97 15.82 -4.54
C GLY A 124 3.74 15.37 -5.32
N PHE A 125 2.85 14.59 -4.71
CA PHE A 125 1.57 14.22 -5.31
C PHE A 125 0.51 15.23 -4.93
N HIS A 126 -0.42 15.51 -5.83
CA HIS A 126 -1.48 16.50 -5.65
C HIS A 126 -2.85 15.88 -5.89
N LEU A 127 -3.82 16.25 -5.07
CA LEU A 127 -5.22 15.84 -5.28
C LEU A 127 -5.72 16.32 -6.63
N THR A 128 -6.50 15.46 -7.28
CA THR A 128 -7.22 15.79 -8.51
C THR A 128 -8.73 15.70 -8.26
N ASP A 129 -9.53 16.08 -9.24
CA ASP A 129 -10.99 15.96 -9.17
C ASP A 129 -11.50 14.56 -9.54
N THR A 130 -10.59 13.64 -9.88
CA THR A 130 -10.96 12.30 -10.30
C THR A 130 -11.18 11.40 -9.07
N LYS A 131 -12.38 10.82 -9.00
CA LYS A 131 -12.77 9.91 -7.92
C LYS A 131 -13.37 8.64 -8.49
N LYS A 132 -13.29 7.55 -7.72
CA LYS A 132 -14.02 6.31 -8.01
C LYS A 132 -14.40 5.63 -6.70
N LEU A 133 -15.46 4.81 -6.76
CA LEU A 133 -15.85 4.01 -5.58
C LEU A 133 -14.86 2.88 -5.35
N GLN A 134 -14.44 2.69 -4.09
CA GLN A 134 -13.64 1.53 -3.70
C GLN A 134 -14.53 0.28 -3.81
N GLU A 135 -14.11 -0.68 -4.63
CA GLU A 135 -14.86 -1.92 -4.85
C GLU A 135 -15.14 -2.64 -3.53
N GLY A 136 -16.39 -3.08 -3.35
CA GLY A 136 -16.83 -3.78 -2.15
C GLY A 136 -17.09 -2.91 -0.94
N THR A 137 -17.02 -1.58 -1.08
CA THR A 137 -17.24 -0.63 0.01
C THR A 137 -18.14 0.53 -0.42
N THR A 138 -18.50 1.41 0.54
CA THR A 138 -19.21 2.66 0.27
C THR A 138 -18.26 3.87 0.22
N GLU A 139 -16.95 3.63 0.26
CA GLU A 139 -15.95 4.68 0.35
C GLU A 139 -15.36 5.02 -1.03
N TYR A 140 -14.94 6.28 -1.21
CA TYR A 140 -14.37 6.76 -2.44
C TYR A 140 -12.85 6.80 -2.39
N LEU A 141 -12.25 6.52 -3.55
CA LEU A 141 -10.85 6.78 -3.81
C LEU A 141 -10.71 8.09 -4.57
N VAL A 142 -9.68 8.86 -4.26
CA VAL A 142 -9.30 10.06 -5.00
C VAL A 142 -7.98 9.82 -5.70
N MET A 143 -7.86 10.29 -6.95
CA MET A 143 -6.60 10.21 -7.68
C MET A 143 -5.68 11.35 -7.24
N MET A 144 -4.42 11.00 -6.97
CA MET A 144 -3.36 11.97 -6.73
C MET A 144 -2.29 11.81 -7.81
N GLN A 145 -1.79 12.93 -8.33
CA GLN A 145 -0.80 12.98 -9.40
C GLN A 145 0.40 13.82 -9.00
N ARG A 146 1.55 13.48 -9.55
CA ARG A 146 2.76 14.29 -9.43
C ARG A 146 3.17 14.91 -10.76
#